data_058948046404dad89196cc37fc18ebb9
#
_entry.id   058948046404dad89196cc37fc18ebb9
#
_cell.length_a   1.000
_cell.length_b   1.000
_cell.length_c   1.000
_cell.angle_alpha   90.00
_cell.angle_beta   90.00
_cell.angle_gamma   90.00
#
_symmetry.space_group_name_H-M   'P 1'
#
loop_
_entity.id
_entity.type
_entity.pdbx_description
1 polymer ?
#
loop_
_entity_poly.entity_id
_entity_poly.type
_entity_poly.pdbx_seq_one_letter_code
_entity_poly.pdbx_strand_id
1 'polypeptide(L)'
;GITSSQDAGSDHPLQVEAYQRAVERGVLKLRTSMMIRHQLLPHLLGLGIKQGFGDDRLRIGPVKLFADGSLIGRTAAVSRPFLNDPRPDNYGITIWTQEELDELVWQAHAAGFQVATHAIGDRAIEMVLDAYERALARLPRPDHRHRIEHCGVLRPDLIDRIARLGVLVVSQPIFIAEYGDGFIRHLGLER
;
A
#
# COMPACT_ATOMS: atom_id res chain seq x y z
N GLY A 1 1.64 2.07 -25.02
CA GLY A 1 2.13 2.69 -24.42
C GLY A 1 2.30 3.10 -22.95
N ILE A 2 2.83 2.23 -22.07
CA ILE A 2 3.19 2.62 -20.70
C ILE A 2 4.44 3.47 -20.73
N THR A 3 4.42 4.65 -20.11
CA THR A 3 5.55 5.59 -20.07
C THR A 3 6.11 5.79 -18.66
N SER A 4 5.37 5.40 -17.63
CA SER A 4 5.77 5.50 -16.24
C SER A 4 5.35 4.25 -15.46
N SER A 5 6.13 3.88 -14.47
CA SER A 5 5.86 2.76 -13.58
C SER A 5 6.16 3.12 -12.12
N GLN A 6 5.57 2.38 -11.22
CA GLN A 6 5.93 2.39 -9.81
C GLN A 6 6.25 0.96 -9.39
N ASP A 7 7.46 0.73 -8.87
CA ASP A 7 7.82 -0.55 -8.31
C ASP A 7 7.32 -0.63 -6.86
N ALA A 8 6.40 -1.55 -6.62
CA ALA A 8 5.62 -1.59 -5.39
C ALA A 8 6.30 -2.38 -4.25
N GLY A 9 7.59 -2.24 -4.07
CA GLY A 9 8.21 -2.85 -2.90
C GLY A 9 9.70 -3.18 -3.01
N SER A 10 10.52 -2.22 -3.39
CA SER A 10 11.97 -2.39 -3.30
C SER A 10 12.40 -2.58 -1.84
N ASP A 11 12.89 -3.77 -1.49
CA ASP A 11 13.26 -4.14 -0.12
C ASP A 11 14.72 -4.61 0.02
N HIS A 12 15.46 -4.66 -1.09
CA HIS A 12 16.84 -5.11 -1.09
C HIS A 12 17.75 -4.15 -1.87
N PRO A 13 18.97 -3.85 -1.39
CA PRO A 13 19.92 -2.96 -2.09
C PRO A 13 20.20 -3.34 -3.54
N LEU A 14 20.26 -4.64 -3.85
CA LEU A 14 20.47 -5.12 -5.23
C LEU A 14 19.34 -4.72 -6.20
N GLN A 15 18.12 -4.54 -5.73
CA GLN A 15 17.03 -4.05 -6.59
C GLN A 15 17.28 -2.59 -6.99
N VAL A 16 17.69 -1.77 -6.02
CA VAL A 16 18.04 -0.37 -6.27
C VAL A 16 19.22 -0.29 -7.24
N GLU A 17 20.27 -1.10 -7.00
CA GLU A 17 21.44 -1.19 -7.89
C GLU A 17 21.05 -1.65 -9.31
N ALA A 18 20.14 -2.63 -9.43
CA ALA A 18 19.66 -3.09 -10.73
C ALA A 18 18.98 -1.99 -11.52
N TYR A 19 18.16 -1.16 -10.86
CA TYR A 19 17.55 0.02 -11.49
C TYR A 19 18.59 1.05 -11.90
N GLN A 20 19.57 1.37 -11.06
CA GLN A 20 20.65 2.29 -11.40
C GLN A 20 21.43 1.81 -12.62
N ARG A 21 21.85 0.54 -12.63
CA ARG A 21 22.53 -0.05 -13.79
C ARG A 21 21.67 -0.04 -15.06
N ALA A 22 20.37 -0.22 -14.94
CA ALA A 22 19.46 -0.17 -16.07
C ALA A 22 19.34 1.26 -16.66
N VAL A 23 19.39 2.27 -15.80
CA VAL A 23 19.47 3.68 -16.23
C VAL A 23 20.79 3.96 -16.92
N GLU A 24 21.94 3.61 -16.28
CA GLU A 24 23.29 3.81 -16.84
C GLU A 24 23.46 3.18 -18.21
N ARG A 25 22.92 1.98 -18.41
CA ARG A 25 22.94 1.26 -19.69
C ARG A 25 21.90 1.76 -20.70
N GLY A 26 21.06 2.71 -20.32
CA GLY A 26 20.00 3.23 -21.17
C GLY A 26 18.91 2.22 -21.54
N VAL A 27 18.80 1.10 -20.78
CA VAL A 27 17.79 0.06 -21.03
C VAL A 27 16.48 0.33 -20.30
N LEU A 28 16.49 1.07 -19.20
CA LEU A 28 15.28 1.52 -18.51
C LEU A 28 14.63 2.66 -19.32
N LYS A 29 13.55 2.33 -20.04
CA LYS A 29 12.83 3.29 -20.88
C LYS A 29 11.69 4.01 -20.16
N LEU A 30 11.18 3.42 -19.09
CA LEU A 30 10.09 3.98 -18.27
C LEU A 30 10.64 4.96 -17.24
N ARG A 31 9.85 5.98 -16.92
CA ARG A 31 10.05 6.76 -15.69
C ARG A 31 9.61 5.89 -14.53
N THR A 32 10.54 5.55 -13.64
CA THR A 32 10.28 4.61 -12.55
C THR A 32 10.38 5.31 -11.19
N SER A 33 9.36 5.12 -10.36
CA SER A 33 9.36 5.53 -8.97
C SER A 33 9.41 4.28 -8.09
N MET A 34 10.50 4.09 -7.36
CA MET A 34 10.66 2.95 -6.46
C MET A 34 9.93 3.23 -5.15
N MET A 35 8.97 2.38 -4.77
CA MET A 35 8.39 2.40 -3.44
C MET A 35 9.30 1.62 -2.50
N ILE A 36 9.90 2.32 -1.56
CA ILE A 36 10.86 1.70 -0.64
C ILE A 36 10.13 1.04 0.52
N ARG A 37 10.41 -0.23 0.78
CA ARG A 37 9.87 -0.94 1.93
C ARG A 37 10.30 -0.25 3.23
N HIS A 38 9.39 -0.23 4.22
CA HIS A 38 9.59 0.48 5.48
C HIS A 38 10.90 0.09 6.20
N GLN A 39 11.37 -1.15 6.06
CA GLN A 39 12.63 -1.60 6.66
C GLN A 39 13.85 -0.79 6.18
N LEU A 40 13.80 -0.24 4.97
CA LEU A 40 14.87 0.58 4.41
C LEU A 40 14.74 2.07 4.73
N LEU A 41 13.62 2.51 5.29
CA LEU A 41 13.39 3.93 5.64
C LEU A 41 14.47 4.49 6.58
N PRO A 42 14.90 3.81 7.66
CA PRO A 42 15.97 4.32 8.53
C PRO A 42 17.28 4.60 7.79
N HIS A 43 17.61 3.80 6.78
CA HIS A 43 18.83 3.99 5.97
C HIS A 43 18.71 5.24 5.09
N LEU A 44 17.55 5.48 4.48
CA LEU A 44 17.30 6.70 3.72
C LEU A 44 17.41 7.93 4.61
N LEU A 45 16.80 7.88 5.78
CA LEU A 45 16.82 9.00 6.74
C LEU A 45 18.24 9.26 7.27
N GLY A 46 19.02 8.20 7.56
CA GLY A 46 20.41 8.31 7.97
C GLY A 46 21.31 8.98 6.93
N LEU A 47 20.96 8.85 5.64
CA LEU A 47 21.63 9.51 4.51
C LEU A 47 21.02 10.88 4.17
N GLY A 48 19.96 11.33 4.87
CA GLY A 48 19.24 12.56 4.52
C GLY A 48 18.43 12.50 3.24
N ILE A 49 18.20 11.29 2.71
CA ILE A 49 17.44 11.08 1.45
C ILE A 49 15.95 11.24 1.74
N LYS A 50 15.27 12.02 0.89
CA LYS A 50 13.83 12.27 0.95
C LYS A 50 13.12 11.69 -0.27
N GLN A 51 11.79 11.61 -0.20
CA GLN A 51 10.98 11.28 -1.35
C GLN A 51 11.26 12.23 -2.52
N GLY A 52 11.32 11.68 -3.73
CA GLY A 52 11.65 12.42 -4.94
C GLY A 52 13.13 12.48 -5.28
N PHE A 53 14.02 12.02 -4.37
CA PHE A 53 15.45 11.95 -4.68
C PHE A 53 15.70 11.05 -5.90
N GLY A 54 16.50 11.55 -6.83
CA GLY A 54 16.77 10.95 -8.14
C GLY A 54 16.50 11.95 -9.26
N ASP A 55 16.03 11.45 -10.39
CA ASP A 55 15.73 12.26 -11.57
C ASP A 55 14.38 11.85 -12.22
N ASP A 56 14.14 12.36 -13.43
CA ASP A 56 12.93 12.05 -14.18
C ASP A 56 12.86 10.58 -14.67
N ARG A 57 13.95 9.86 -14.64
CA ARG A 57 14.02 8.46 -15.09
C ARG A 57 13.87 7.48 -13.92
N LEU A 58 14.54 7.76 -12.81
CA LEU A 58 14.53 6.91 -11.62
C LEU A 58 14.55 7.76 -10.35
N ARG A 59 13.57 7.54 -9.47
CA ARG A 59 13.48 8.27 -8.20
C ARG A 59 12.97 7.43 -7.05
N ILE A 60 13.31 7.87 -5.84
CA ILE A 60 12.72 7.35 -4.60
C ILE A 60 11.27 7.82 -4.49
N GLY A 61 10.36 6.89 -4.38
CA GLY A 61 8.92 7.10 -4.25
C GLY A 61 8.42 7.02 -2.81
N PRO A 62 7.17 6.57 -2.64
CA PRO A 62 6.55 6.36 -1.34
C PRO A 62 7.26 5.31 -0.48
N VAL A 63 7.01 5.36 0.82
CA VAL A 63 7.27 4.21 1.71
C VAL A 63 6.15 3.20 1.56
N LYS A 64 6.53 1.93 1.31
CA LYS A 64 5.60 0.82 1.10
C LYS A 64 5.42 0.00 2.36
N LEU A 65 4.14 -0.18 2.74
CA LEU A 65 3.68 -1.06 3.81
C LEU A 65 2.73 -2.14 3.27
N PHE A 66 2.55 -3.20 4.05
CA PHE A 66 1.53 -4.23 3.82
C PHE A 66 0.76 -4.40 5.12
N ALA A 67 -0.58 -4.26 5.08
CA ALA A 67 -1.43 -4.40 6.25
C ALA A 67 -2.05 -5.79 6.36
N ASP A 68 -2.27 -6.46 5.22
CA ASP A 68 -2.88 -7.80 5.16
C ASP A 68 -2.38 -8.63 3.98
N GLY A 69 -3.05 -9.76 3.73
CA GLY A 69 -2.76 -10.66 2.63
C GLY A 69 -3.63 -10.43 1.39
N SER A 70 -4.19 -11.50 0.80
CA SER A 70 -4.93 -11.46 -0.47
C SER A 70 -6.30 -12.13 -0.39
N LEU A 71 -7.23 -11.72 -1.28
CA LEU A 71 -8.54 -12.39 -1.41
C LEU A 71 -8.40 -13.81 -1.96
N ILE A 72 -7.56 -14.01 -2.97
CA ILE A 72 -7.35 -15.34 -3.58
C ILE A 72 -6.83 -16.32 -2.53
N GLY A 73 -5.87 -15.90 -1.70
CA GLY A 73 -5.32 -16.71 -0.62
C GLY A 73 -6.22 -16.78 0.61
N ARG A 74 -7.33 -16.05 0.65
CA ARG A 74 -8.22 -15.92 1.82
C ARG A 74 -7.44 -15.50 3.07
N THR A 75 -6.48 -14.58 2.87
CA THR A 75 -5.64 -14.00 3.91
C THR A 75 -5.82 -12.49 4.04
N ALA A 76 -6.63 -11.86 3.17
CA ALA A 76 -7.06 -10.47 3.37
C ALA A 76 -7.84 -10.37 4.68
N ALA A 77 -7.55 -9.32 5.48
CA ALA A 77 -8.18 -9.15 6.79
C ALA A 77 -9.58 -8.54 6.64
N VAL A 78 -10.60 -9.36 6.86
CA VAL A 78 -12.01 -9.01 6.65
C VAL A 78 -12.78 -8.96 7.98
N SER A 79 -13.84 -8.14 8.04
CA SER A 79 -14.70 -7.96 9.22
C SER A 79 -15.72 -9.10 9.41
N ARG A 80 -16.03 -9.84 8.35
CA ARG A 80 -16.87 -11.04 8.36
C ARG A 80 -16.11 -12.21 7.77
N PRO A 81 -16.23 -13.45 8.26
CA PRO A 81 -15.40 -14.56 7.84
C PRO A 81 -15.58 -14.88 6.33
N PHE A 82 -14.57 -15.46 5.74
CA PHE A 82 -14.65 -15.98 4.38
C PHE A 82 -15.69 -17.11 4.30
N LEU A 83 -16.50 -17.08 3.27
CA LEU A 83 -17.41 -18.16 2.94
C LEU A 83 -16.65 -19.32 2.28
N ASN A 84 -17.14 -20.54 2.49
CA ASN A 84 -16.58 -21.75 1.86
C ASN A 84 -15.06 -21.94 2.11
N ASP A 85 -14.58 -21.52 3.28
CA ASP A 85 -13.22 -21.81 3.73
C ASP A 85 -13.23 -23.08 4.60
N PRO A 86 -12.28 -24.02 4.40
CA PRO A 86 -12.18 -25.21 5.27
C PRO A 86 -11.81 -24.88 6.71
N ARG A 87 -11.27 -23.70 6.96
CA ARG A 87 -10.99 -23.17 8.30
C ARG A 87 -12.22 -22.42 8.79
N PRO A 88 -12.92 -22.90 9.82
CA PRO A 88 -14.02 -22.15 10.41
C PRO A 88 -13.50 -20.79 10.90
N ASP A 89 -14.33 -19.76 10.77
CA ASP A 89 -14.01 -18.43 11.27
C ASP A 89 -12.72 -17.82 10.71
N ASN A 90 -12.44 -18.06 9.42
CA ASN A 90 -11.32 -17.43 8.76
C ASN A 90 -11.62 -15.95 8.44
N TYR A 91 -11.03 -15.04 9.21
CA TYR A 91 -11.09 -13.59 9.00
C TYR A 91 -9.85 -13.02 8.27
N GLY A 92 -9.00 -13.88 7.73
CA GLY A 92 -7.71 -13.47 7.19
C GLY A 92 -6.70 -13.13 8.28
N ILE A 93 -5.69 -12.35 7.91
CA ILE A 93 -4.60 -11.97 8.82
C ILE A 93 -4.32 -10.47 8.72
N THR A 94 -4.02 -9.84 9.83
CA THR A 94 -3.33 -8.54 9.88
C THR A 94 -1.83 -8.80 10.08
N ILE A 95 -0.99 -8.06 9.36
CA ILE A 95 0.48 -8.19 9.45
C ILE A 95 0.99 -7.50 10.71
N TRP A 96 0.29 -6.46 11.16
CA TRP A 96 0.65 -5.59 12.28
C TRP A 96 -0.48 -5.51 13.29
N THR A 97 -0.16 -5.19 14.54
CA THR A 97 -1.12 -4.58 15.45
C THR A 97 -1.43 -3.14 15.00
N GLN A 98 -2.46 -2.53 15.56
CA GLN A 98 -2.79 -1.14 15.23
C GLN A 98 -1.65 -0.20 15.64
N GLU A 99 -1.09 -0.41 16.82
CA GLU A 99 0.00 0.39 17.37
C GLU A 99 1.27 0.32 16.52
N GLU A 100 1.62 -0.86 16.05
CA GLU A 100 2.77 -1.05 15.15
C GLU A 100 2.54 -0.34 13.81
N LEU A 101 1.35 -0.47 13.23
CA LEU A 101 1.01 0.20 11.97
C LEU A 101 1.01 1.73 12.13
N ASP A 102 0.47 2.24 13.24
CA ASP A 102 0.48 3.67 13.56
C ASP A 102 1.90 4.23 13.61
N GLU A 103 2.81 3.52 14.26
CA GLU A 103 4.21 3.95 14.37
C GLU A 103 4.93 3.91 13.02
N LEU A 104 4.75 2.86 12.22
CA LEU A 104 5.34 2.75 10.88
C LEU A 104 4.84 3.86 9.95
N VAL A 105 3.55 4.14 9.98
CA VAL A 105 2.94 5.25 9.21
C VAL A 105 3.48 6.59 9.71
N TRP A 106 3.54 6.78 11.04
CA TRP A 106 4.04 8.00 11.64
C TRP A 106 5.48 8.30 11.23
N GLN A 107 6.39 7.32 11.30
CA GLN A 107 7.79 7.48 10.93
C GLN A 107 7.94 7.97 9.48
N ALA A 108 7.22 7.36 8.55
CA ALA A 108 7.26 7.76 7.15
C ALA A 108 6.62 9.14 6.92
N HIS A 109 5.47 9.39 7.55
CA HIS A 109 4.73 10.64 7.44
C HIS A 109 5.53 11.83 8.01
N ALA A 110 6.09 11.71 9.21
CA ALA A 110 6.89 12.74 9.87
C ALA A 110 8.17 13.06 9.08
N ALA A 111 8.73 12.07 8.38
CA ALA A 111 9.87 12.24 7.50
C ALA A 111 9.52 12.89 6.14
N GLY A 112 8.25 13.20 5.89
CA GLY A 112 7.79 13.85 4.68
C GLY A 112 7.46 12.88 3.53
N PHE A 113 7.53 11.56 3.75
CA PHE A 113 7.18 10.59 2.71
C PHE A 113 5.66 10.43 2.55
N GLN A 114 5.23 10.18 1.33
CA GLN A 114 3.95 9.53 1.05
C GLN A 114 4.02 8.10 1.56
N VAL A 115 2.94 7.60 2.13
CA VAL A 115 2.79 6.19 2.52
C VAL A 115 1.88 5.49 1.52
N ALA A 116 2.31 4.34 1.03
CA ALA A 116 1.56 3.47 0.13
C ALA A 116 1.35 2.12 0.82
N THR A 117 0.14 1.87 1.33
CA THR A 117 -0.14 0.67 2.12
C THR A 117 -1.01 -0.31 1.33
N HIS A 118 -0.53 -1.55 1.16
CA HIS A 118 -1.36 -2.63 0.69
C HIS A 118 -2.41 -2.98 1.75
N ALA A 119 -3.68 -2.86 1.40
CA ALA A 119 -4.80 -3.26 2.22
C ALA A 119 -5.96 -3.70 1.33
N ILE A 120 -6.36 -4.94 1.45
CA ILE A 120 -7.39 -5.56 0.61
C ILE A 120 -8.68 -5.79 1.37
N GLY A 121 -8.63 -6.35 2.57
CA GLY A 121 -9.79 -6.57 3.40
C GLY A 121 -10.28 -5.30 4.09
N ASP A 122 -11.58 -5.21 4.33
CA ASP A 122 -12.20 -4.04 4.95
C ASP A 122 -11.67 -3.74 6.35
N ARG A 123 -11.28 -4.76 7.12
CA ARG A 123 -10.63 -4.59 8.43
C ARG A 123 -9.23 -3.99 8.28
N ALA A 124 -8.43 -4.44 7.30
CA ALA A 124 -7.11 -3.87 7.05
C ALA A 124 -7.21 -2.41 6.56
N ILE A 125 -8.17 -2.13 5.68
CA ILE A 125 -8.44 -0.78 5.19
C ILE A 125 -8.78 0.16 6.35
N GLU A 126 -9.65 -0.29 7.27
CA GLU A 126 -10.01 0.47 8.47
C GLU A 126 -8.78 0.80 9.32
N MET A 127 -7.93 -0.20 9.61
CA MET A 127 -6.68 -0.01 10.37
C MET A 127 -5.73 1.00 9.70
N VAL A 128 -5.61 0.93 8.36
CA VAL A 128 -4.78 1.87 7.60
C VAL A 128 -5.34 3.29 7.66
N LEU A 129 -6.66 3.44 7.54
CA LEU A 129 -7.30 4.76 7.66
C LEU A 129 -7.15 5.33 9.08
N ASP A 130 -7.23 4.51 10.12
CA ASP A 130 -6.95 4.92 11.50
C ASP A 130 -5.53 5.45 11.65
N ALA A 131 -4.54 4.74 11.12
CA ALA A 131 -3.14 5.14 11.17
C ALA A 131 -2.89 6.45 10.41
N TYR A 132 -3.49 6.61 9.21
CA TYR A 132 -3.37 7.85 8.44
C TYR A 132 -4.04 9.02 9.15
N GLU A 133 -5.23 8.84 9.71
CA GLU A 133 -5.96 9.87 10.45
C GLU A 133 -5.16 10.35 11.68
N ARG A 134 -4.59 9.43 12.45
CA ARG A 134 -3.73 9.76 13.61
C ARG A 134 -2.46 10.50 13.19
N ALA A 135 -1.80 10.07 12.11
CA ALA A 135 -0.61 10.75 11.60
C ALA A 135 -0.92 12.18 11.12
N LEU A 136 -2.01 12.35 10.38
CA LEU A 136 -2.48 13.65 9.87
C LEU A 136 -2.95 14.59 11.00
N ALA A 137 -3.58 14.05 12.04
CA ALA A 137 -3.96 14.84 13.22
C ALA A 137 -2.73 15.34 13.98
N ARG A 138 -1.67 14.52 14.07
CA ARG A 138 -0.42 14.88 14.77
C ARG A 138 0.44 15.86 13.97
N LEU A 139 0.50 15.71 12.64
CA LEU A 139 1.22 16.58 11.73
C LEU A 139 0.39 16.81 10.46
N PRO A 140 -0.39 17.89 10.37
CA PRO A 140 -1.21 18.16 9.19
C PRO A 140 -0.38 18.37 7.93
N ARG A 141 -0.74 17.66 6.87
CA ARG A 141 -0.14 17.78 5.53
C ARG A 141 -1.26 17.77 4.48
N PRO A 142 -1.72 18.92 3.98
CA PRO A 142 -2.86 19.00 3.06
C PRO A 142 -2.68 18.17 1.77
N ASP A 143 -1.48 18.12 1.21
CA ASP A 143 -1.14 17.33 0.02
C ASP A 143 -0.28 16.11 0.39
N HIS A 144 -0.73 15.32 1.37
CA HIS A 144 0.01 14.15 1.85
C HIS A 144 0.07 13.02 0.83
N ARG A 145 -0.96 12.87 -0.02
CA ARG A 145 -1.11 11.84 -1.05
C ARG A 145 -0.94 10.41 -0.54
N HIS A 146 -1.19 10.15 0.76
CA HIS A 146 -1.20 8.78 1.26
C HIS A 146 -2.19 7.94 0.47
N ARG A 147 -1.87 6.67 0.26
CA ARG A 147 -2.68 5.85 -0.61
C ARG A 147 -2.82 4.41 -0.12
N ILE A 148 -3.90 3.79 -0.52
CA ILE A 148 -4.17 2.38 -0.30
C ILE A 148 -4.06 1.67 -1.64
N GLU A 149 -3.18 0.66 -1.69
CA GLU A 149 -3.06 -0.24 -2.83
C GLU A 149 -4.15 -1.31 -2.74
N HIS A 150 -4.77 -1.61 -3.87
CA HIS A 150 -5.86 -2.54 -4.06
C HIS A 150 -7.21 -2.03 -3.53
N CYS A 151 -7.36 -1.82 -2.23
CA CYS A 151 -8.60 -1.34 -1.61
C CYS A 151 -9.80 -2.23 -2.02
N GLY A 152 -9.65 -3.56 -1.79
CA GLY A 152 -10.46 -4.57 -2.48
C GLY A 152 -11.88 -4.72 -1.94
N VAL A 153 -12.06 -4.71 -0.62
CA VAL A 153 -13.37 -4.87 0.05
C VAL A 153 -13.71 -3.58 0.77
N LEU A 154 -14.75 -2.88 0.31
CA LEU A 154 -15.11 -1.57 0.82
C LEU A 154 -16.52 -1.55 1.41
N ARG A 155 -16.61 -1.13 2.67
CA ARG A 155 -17.86 -0.72 3.30
C ARG A 155 -18.15 0.75 2.99
N PRO A 156 -19.42 1.19 2.97
CA PRO A 156 -19.78 2.59 2.72
C PRO A 156 -19.07 3.59 3.65
N ASP A 157 -18.96 3.27 4.94
CA ASP A 157 -18.28 4.12 5.94
C ASP A 157 -16.78 4.33 5.61
N LEU A 158 -16.12 3.34 5.04
CA LEU A 158 -14.71 3.45 4.62
C LEU A 158 -14.55 4.34 3.38
N ILE A 159 -15.51 4.31 2.46
CA ILE A 159 -15.53 5.19 1.29
C ILE A 159 -15.60 6.66 1.74
N ASP A 160 -16.51 6.96 2.67
CA ASP A 160 -16.65 8.32 3.22
C ASP A 160 -15.38 8.77 3.96
N ARG A 161 -14.72 7.87 4.70
CA ARG A 161 -13.44 8.17 5.37
C ARG A 161 -12.32 8.43 4.38
N ILE A 162 -12.19 7.60 3.32
CA ILE A 162 -11.20 7.78 2.25
C ILE A 162 -11.36 9.17 1.63
N ALA A 163 -12.59 9.54 1.28
CA ALA A 163 -12.88 10.84 0.68
C ALA A 163 -12.56 12.00 1.65
N ARG A 164 -12.98 11.91 2.90
CA ARG A 164 -12.76 12.95 3.92
C ARG A 164 -11.26 13.15 4.22
N LEU A 165 -10.48 12.07 4.27
CA LEU A 165 -9.04 12.13 4.54
C LEU A 165 -8.22 12.50 3.30
N GLY A 166 -8.79 12.50 2.11
CA GLY A 166 -8.06 12.74 0.85
C GLY A 166 -7.08 11.61 0.50
N VAL A 167 -7.38 10.38 0.93
CA VAL A 167 -6.56 9.19 0.64
C VAL A 167 -6.79 8.75 -0.80
N LEU A 168 -5.70 8.45 -1.51
CA LEU A 168 -5.76 7.94 -2.88
C LEU A 168 -5.99 6.43 -2.89
N VAL A 169 -6.80 5.95 -3.82
CA VAL A 169 -7.02 4.52 -4.05
C VAL A 169 -6.36 4.10 -5.36
N VAL A 170 -5.56 3.04 -5.31
CA VAL A 170 -4.90 2.46 -6.49
C VAL A 170 -5.41 1.04 -6.68
N SER A 171 -6.56 0.93 -7.31
CA SER A 171 -7.23 -0.34 -7.56
C SER A 171 -6.76 -1.01 -8.85
N GLN A 172 -7.02 -2.32 -8.96
CA GLN A 172 -6.77 -3.12 -10.16
C GLN A 172 -8.09 -3.67 -10.70
N PRO A 173 -8.76 -2.96 -11.62
CA PRO A 173 -10.06 -3.40 -12.17
C PRO A 173 -10.01 -4.77 -12.84
N ILE A 174 -8.83 -5.18 -13.33
CA ILE A 174 -8.62 -6.52 -13.91
C ILE A 174 -8.95 -7.66 -12.92
N PHE A 175 -8.81 -7.43 -11.61
CA PHE A 175 -9.12 -8.44 -10.61
C PHE A 175 -10.59 -8.83 -10.60
N ILE A 176 -11.49 -7.92 -10.95
CA ILE A 176 -12.92 -8.22 -11.08
C ILE A 176 -13.16 -9.12 -12.28
N ALA A 177 -12.52 -8.84 -13.41
CA ALA A 177 -12.67 -9.63 -14.62
C ALA A 177 -12.08 -11.04 -14.49
N GLU A 178 -10.91 -11.16 -13.84
CA GLU A 178 -10.17 -12.43 -13.75
C GLU A 178 -10.59 -13.29 -12.54
N TYR A 179 -10.99 -12.66 -11.42
CA TYR A 179 -11.21 -13.35 -10.15
C TYR A 179 -12.59 -13.09 -9.54
N GLY A 180 -13.45 -12.29 -10.20
CA GLY A 180 -14.73 -11.84 -9.63
C GLY A 180 -15.63 -12.98 -9.16
N ASP A 181 -15.77 -14.07 -9.94
CA ASP A 181 -16.53 -15.25 -9.54
C ASP A 181 -15.98 -15.92 -8.27
N GLY A 182 -14.65 -15.92 -8.14
CA GLY A 182 -13.97 -16.40 -6.93
C GLY A 182 -14.24 -15.52 -5.74
N PHE A 183 -14.24 -14.20 -5.93
CA PHE A 183 -14.55 -13.24 -4.85
C PHE A 183 -15.99 -13.38 -4.38
N ILE A 184 -16.97 -13.48 -5.30
CA ILE A 184 -18.37 -13.73 -4.95
C ILE A 184 -18.53 -15.04 -4.15
N ARG A 185 -17.81 -16.10 -4.55
CA ARG A 185 -17.84 -17.39 -3.84
C ARG A 185 -17.32 -17.28 -2.41
N HIS A 186 -16.30 -16.46 -2.17
CA HIS A 186 -15.65 -16.37 -0.87
C HIS A 186 -16.12 -15.21 0.02
N LEU A 187 -16.71 -14.19 -0.57
CA LEU A 187 -17.21 -13.01 0.16
C LEU A 187 -18.75 -12.94 0.18
N GLY A 188 -19.42 -13.50 -0.80
CA GLY A 188 -20.85 -13.30 -1.08
C GLY A 188 -21.07 -12.07 -1.99
N LEU A 189 -22.32 -11.90 -2.40
CA LEU A 189 -22.74 -10.80 -3.31
C LEU A 189 -22.85 -9.42 -2.60
N GLU A 190 -22.89 -9.43 -1.27
CA GLU A 190 -23.16 -8.21 -0.47
C GLU A 190 -21.89 -7.48 -0.01
N ARG A 191 -20.72 -7.95 -0.42
CA ARG A 191 -19.42 -7.42 0.02
C ARG A 191 -18.52 -7.03 -1.13
#